data_6daa54cd5f031fd7ca42f650dc29535f
#
_entry.id   6daa54cd5f031fd7ca42f650dc29535f
#
_cell.length_a   1.000
_cell.length_b   1.000
_cell.length_c   1.000
_cell.angle_alpha   90.00
_cell.angle_beta   90.00
_cell.angle_gamma   90.00
#
_symmetry.space_group_name_H-M   'P 1'
#
loop_
_entity.id
_entity.type
_entity.pdbx_description
1 polymer ?
#
loop_
_entity_poly.entity_id
_entity_poly.type
_entity_poly.pdbx_seq_one_letter_code
_entity_poly.pdbx_strand_id
1 'polypeptide(L)'
;MEVLNLPEKFYSAYIFDMDGTIYLGEELLPGAARMIAELRRRDIPVRFLSNNPTKDPEMYAEKLDRLGIPTPIDDIANTIVTTTRWLKANAPDAVLFVVGEEPLKRALTEAGFELSEDPERIDIVVASYDRTFDYRKLQIAFDAIWFHKRAILV
;
A
#
# COMPACT_ATOMS: atom_id res chain seq x y z
N MET A 1 15.84 19.33 -25.60
CA MET A 1 14.61 19.77 -24.92
C MET A 1 13.53 18.77 -25.29
N GLU A 2 13.25 17.79 -24.43
CA GLU A 2 12.17 16.83 -24.70
C GLU A 2 10.84 17.57 -24.72
N VAL A 3 10.15 17.47 -25.85
CA VAL A 3 8.80 17.99 -26.00
C VAL A 3 7.85 17.04 -25.26
N LEU A 4 7.38 17.43 -24.09
CA LEU A 4 6.27 16.73 -23.44
C LEU A 4 5.02 16.92 -24.32
N ASN A 5 4.54 15.84 -24.90
CA ASN A 5 3.22 15.83 -25.50
C ASN A 5 2.18 15.89 -24.37
N LEU A 6 1.68 17.08 -24.09
CA LEU A 6 0.55 17.24 -23.20
C LEU A 6 -0.68 16.60 -23.84
N PRO A 7 -1.55 15.95 -23.07
CA PRO A 7 -2.79 15.40 -23.60
C PRO A 7 -3.66 16.53 -24.17
N GLU A 8 -4.31 16.29 -25.30
CA GLU A 8 -5.22 17.25 -25.91
C GLU A 8 -6.41 17.58 -25.00
N LYS A 9 -6.79 16.64 -24.15
CA LYS A 9 -7.88 16.77 -23.19
C LYS A 9 -7.41 16.35 -21.79
N PHE A 10 -7.68 17.22 -20.82
CA PHE A 10 -7.48 16.91 -19.42
C PHE A 10 -8.71 16.24 -18.81
N TYR A 11 -8.48 15.25 -17.95
CA TYR A 11 -9.53 14.65 -17.12
C TYR A 11 -9.76 15.46 -15.85
N SER A 12 -10.86 15.20 -15.17
CA SER A 12 -11.21 15.90 -13.92
C SER A 12 -10.34 15.51 -12.71
N ALA A 13 -9.62 14.39 -12.78
CA ALA A 13 -8.67 13.93 -11.78
C ALA A 13 -7.70 12.91 -12.39
N TYR A 14 -6.56 12.70 -11.73
CA TYR A 14 -5.56 11.71 -12.11
C TYR A 14 -5.15 10.86 -10.91
N ILE A 15 -4.98 9.57 -11.16
CA ILE A 15 -4.40 8.62 -10.23
C ILE A 15 -3.15 8.06 -10.91
N PHE A 16 -2.01 8.18 -10.26
CA PHE A 16 -0.73 7.68 -10.76
C PHE A 16 -0.25 6.52 -9.91
N ASP A 17 0.19 5.45 -10.56
CA ASP A 17 1.15 4.54 -9.95
C ASP A 17 2.49 5.25 -9.75
N MET A 18 3.33 4.75 -8.85
CA MET A 18 4.56 5.44 -8.47
C MET A 18 5.82 4.77 -9.02
N ASP A 19 6.06 3.52 -8.66
CA ASP A 19 7.27 2.79 -9.09
C ASP A 19 7.21 2.45 -10.58
N GLY A 20 8.14 2.98 -11.37
CA GLY A 20 8.15 2.81 -12.83
C GLY A 20 7.26 3.81 -13.59
N THR A 21 6.49 4.66 -12.91
CA THR A 21 5.62 5.68 -13.52
C THR A 21 6.05 7.11 -13.15
N ILE A 22 6.33 7.36 -11.89
CA ILE A 22 6.81 8.67 -11.40
C ILE A 22 8.31 8.64 -11.20
N TYR A 23 8.84 7.55 -10.69
CA TYR A 23 10.27 7.36 -10.43
C TYR A 23 10.69 5.91 -10.67
N LEU A 24 11.99 5.69 -10.83
CA LEU A 24 12.62 4.38 -10.82
C LEU A 24 13.74 4.38 -9.77
N GLY A 25 13.60 3.54 -8.75
CA GLY A 25 14.49 3.63 -7.59
C GLY A 25 14.41 5.00 -6.91
N GLU A 26 15.51 5.73 -6.83
CA GLU A 26 15.58 7.06 -6.24
C GLU A 26 15.65 8.20 -7.29
N GLU A 27 15.35 7.92 -8.55
CA GLU A 27 15.41 8.90 -9.63
C GLU A 27 14.04 9.14 -10.24
N LEU A 28 13.68 10.42 -10.43
CA LEU A 28 12.47 10.80 -11.15
C LEU A 28 12.54 10.41 -12.62
N LEU A 29 11.44 9.90 -13.14
CA LEU A 29 11.31 9.72 -14.58
C LEU A 29 11.20 11.10 -15.29
N PRO A 30 11.76 11.22 -16.49
CA PRO A 30 11.73 12.48 -17.25
C PRO A 30 10.30 13.00 -17.41
N GLY A 31 10.08 14.24 -17.00
CA GLY A 31 8.79 14.91 -17.13
C GLY A 31 7.78 14.67 -16.02
N ALA A 32 7.98 13.70 -15.13
CA ALA A 32 7.02 13.37 -14.07
C ALA A 32 6.70 14.57 -13.16
N ALA A 33 7.71 15.22 -12.57
CA ALA A 33 7.50 16.40 -11.72
C ALA A 33 6.79 17.54 -12.48
N ARG A 34 7.14 17.77 -13.74
CA ARG A 34 6.55 18.82 -14.56
C ARG A 34 5.07 18.54 -14.87
N MET A 35 4.72 17.28 -15.17
CA MET A 35 3.32 16.89 -15.40
C MET A 35 2.48 17.10 -14.15
N ILE A 36 2.96 16.64 -12.99
CA ILE A 36 2.25 16.78 -11.72
C ILE A 36 2.09 18.26 -11.36
N ALA A 37 3.14 19.08 -11.52
CA ALA A 37 3.07 20.50 -11.26
C ALA A 37 2.04 21.19 -12.19
N GLU A 38 1.98 20.82 -13.45
CA GLU A 38 1.01 21.38 -14.41
C GLU A 38 -0.44 20.99 -14.07
N LEU A 39 -0.68 19.74 -13.65
CA LEU A 39 -2.00 19.32 -13.19
C LEU A 39 -2.46 20.11 -11.96
N ARG A 40 -1.56 20.25 -10.98
CA ARG A 40 -1.83 21.02 -9.75
C ARG A 40 -2.06 22.51 -10.03
N ARG A 41 -1.30 23.09 -10.95
CA ARG A 41 -1.50 24.49 -11.40
C ARG A 41 -2.87 24.72 -12.04
N ARG A 42 -3.50 23.67 -12.55
CA ARG A 42 -4.85 23.69 -13.14
C ARG A 42 -5.92 23.29 -12.13
N ASP A 43 -5.59 23.17 -10.87
CA ASP A 43 -6.49 22.70 -9.80
C ASP A 43 -7.09 21.31 -10.09
N ILE A 44 -6.36 20.47 -10.87
CA ILE A 44 -6.78 19.10 -11.14
C ILE A 44 -6.27 18.20 -10.03
N PRO A 45 -7.14 17.49 -9.31
CA PRO A 45 -6.74 16.57 -8.25
C PRO A 45 -5.80 15.47 -8.76
N VAL A 46 -4.72 15.25 -8.01
CA VAL A 46 -3.74 14.18 -8.26
C VAL A 46 -3.69 13.28 -7.03
N ARG A 47 -3.79 11.98 -7.25
CA ARG A 47 -3.63 10.94 -6.23
C ARG A 47 -2.55 9.97 -6.67
N PHE A 48 -1.89 9.37 -5.70
CA PHE A 48 -0.88 8.34 -5.92
C PHE A 48 -1.36 7.00 -5.36
N LEU A 49 -1.13 5.94 -6.11
CA LEU A 49 -1.50 4.58 -5.73
C LEU A 49 -0.27 3.68 -5.82
N SER A 50 -0.07 2.82 -4.83
CA SER A 50 0.97 1.78 -4.87
C SER A 50 0.41 0.44 -4.42
N ASN A 51 0.76 -0.61 -5.13
CA ASN A 51 0.49 -1.98 -4.72
C ASN A 51 1.58 -2.57 -3.80
N ASN A 52 2.63 -1.80 -3.49
CA ASN A 52 3.73 -2.25 -2.66
C ASN A 52 3.42 -2.06 -1.16
N PRO A 53 3.30 -3.14 -0.36
CA PRO A 53 2.96 -3.09 1.06
C PRO A 53 4.18 -2.93 1.98
N THR A 54 5.37 -2.71 1.44
CA THR A 54 6.60 -2.62 2.25
C THR A 54 6.87 -1.22 2.78
N LYS A 55 6.04 -0.24 2.40
CA LYS A 55 6.12 1.15 2.83
C LYS A 55 4.74 1.66 3.21
N ASP A 56 4.66 2.45 4.27
CA ASP A 56 3.46 3.19 4.62
C ASP A 56 3.30 4.48 3.78
N PRO A 57 2.14 5.14 3.82
CA PRO A 57 1.92 6.39 3.08
C PRO A 57 2.89 7.50 3.47
N GLU A 58 3.32 7.56 4.72
CA GLU A 58 4.28 8.54 5.25
C GLU A 58 5.64 8.41 4.55
N MET A 59 6.14 7.18 4.42
CA MET A 59 7.40 6.89 3.71
C MET A 59 7.33 7.27 2.23
N TYR A 60 6.15 7.13 1.60
CA TYR A 60 5.94 7.58 0.22
C TYR A 60 5.89 9.10 0.13
N ALA A 61 5.21 9.78 1.06
CA ALA A 61 5.16 11.24 1.12
C ALA A 61 6.56 11.84 1.26
N GLU A 62 7.37 11.32 2.19
CA GLU A 62 8.77 11.71 2.38
C GLU A 62 9.62 11.50 1.12
N LYS A 63 9.43 10.36 0.44
CA LYS A 63 10.14 10.08 -0.81
C LYS A 63 9.75 11.05 -1.91
N LEU A 64 8.46 11.30 -2.11
CA LEU A 64 7.97 12.24 -3.10
C LEU A 64 8.45 13.66 -2.83
N ASP A 65 8.50 14.07 -1.55
CA ASP A 65 9.05 15.37 -1.15
C ASP A 65 10.53 15.50 -1.51
N ARG A 66 11.37 14.51 -1.16
CA ARG A 66 12.79 14.48 -1.56
C ARG A 66 12.98 14.54 -3.07
N LEU A 67 12.05 13.96 -3.83
CA LEU A 67 12.06 13.98 -5.29
C LEU A 67 11.47 15.28 -5.88
N GLY A 68 11.08 16.27 -5.06
CA GLY A 68 10.54 17.55 -5.50
C GLY A 68 9.08 17.52 -5.92
N ILE A 69 8.31 16.53 -5.44
CA ILE A 69 6.86 16.39 -5.64
C ILE A 69 6.18 16.37 -4.27
N PRO A 70 6.20 17.45 -3.48
CA PRO A 70 5.56 17.45 -2.16
C PRO A 70 4.10 16.99 -2.26
N THR A 71 3.73 16.01 -1.44
CA THR A 71 2.41 15.36 -1.57
C THR A 71 1.83 15.10 -0.18
N PRO A 72 0.61 15.59 0.11
CA PRO A 72 -0.10 15.24 1.35
C PRO A 72 -0.31 13.73 1.47
N ILE A 73 -0.21 13.21 2.70
CA ILE A 73 -0.40 11.78 2.98
C ILE A 73 -1.78 11.30 2.51
N ASP A 74 -2.81 12.11 2.66
CA ASP A 74 -4.18 11.81 2.22
C ASP A 74 -4.33 11.64 0.70
N ASP A 75 -3.34 12.09 -0.07
CA ASP A 75 -3.29 11.92 -1.52
C ASP A 75 -2.61 10.62 -1.95
N ILE A 76 -2.14 9.83 -0.98
CA ILE A 76 -1.41 8.57 -1.21
C ILE A 76 -2.24 7.41 -0.67
N ALA A 77 -2.51 6.45 -1.53
CA ALA A 77 -3.14 5.18 -1.15
C ALA A 77 -2.22 4.01 -1.53
N ASN A 78 -2.22 2.99 -0.69
CA ASN A 78 -1.53 1.74 -0.98
C ASN A 78 -2.33 0.54 -0.47
N THR A 79 -1.81 -0.66 -0.68
CA THR A 79 -2.46 -1.90 -0.22
C THR A 79 -2.59 -1.97 1.30
N ILE A 80 -1.71 -1.36 2.09
CA ILE A 80 -1.83 -1.29 3.56
C ILE A 80 -3.12 -0.56 3.93
N VAL A 81 -3.33 0.64 3.38
CA VAL A 81 -4.52 1.47 3.67
C VAL A 81 -5.80 0.75 3.25
N THR A 82 -5.82 0.18 2.05
CA THR A 82 -7.02 -0.48 1.51
C THR A 82 -7.35 -1.76 2.28
N THR A 83 -6.35 -2.59 2.60
CA THR A 83 -6.52 -3.81 3.41
C THR A 83 -7.02 -3.48 4.81
N THR A 84 -6.42 -2.51 5.48
CA THR A 84 -6.83 -2.08 6.83
C THR A 84 -8.27 -1.58 6.82
N ARG A 85 -8.67 -0.76 5.85
CA ARG A 85 -10.05 -0.26 5.71
C ARG A 85 -11.04 -1.41 5.46
N TRP A 86 -10.67 -2.33 4.57
CA TRP A 86 -11.52 -3.47 4.27
C TRP A 86 -11.74 -4.36 5.49
N LEU A 87 -10.67 -4.69 6.22
CA LEU A 87 -10.74 -5.49 7.43
C LEU A 87 -11.61 -4.81 8.50
N LYS A 88 -11.43 -3.51 8.74
CA LYS A 88 -12.28 -2.75 9.67
C LYS A 88 -13.76 -2.78 9.31
N ALA A 89 -14.07 -2.73 8.03
CA ALA A 89 -15.46 -2.71 7.57
C ALA A 89 -16.12 -4.10 7.59
N ASN A 90 -15.34 -5.19 7.40
CA ASN A 90 -15.89 -6.52 7.18
C ASN A 90 -15.61 -7.52 8.31
N ALA A 91 -14.56 -7.30 9.10
CA ALA A 91 -14.14 -8.19 10.17
C ALA A 91 -13.41 -7.41 11.31
N PRO A 92 -14.07 -6.44 11.97
CA PRO A 92 -13.42 -5.51 12.90
C PRO A 92 -12.81 -6.19 14.13
N ASP A 93 -13.35 -7.33 14.56
CA ASP A 93 -12.92 -8.05 15.75
C ASP A 93 -12.06 -9.29 15.44
N ALA A 94 -11.64 -9.46 14.19
CA ALA A 94 -10.88 -10.63 13.77
C ALA A 94 -9.47 -10.65 14.34
N VAL A 95 -9.02 -11.81 14.79
CA VAL A 95 -7.62 -12.08 15.11
C VAL A 95 -6.88 -12.42 13.81
N LEU A 96 -5.78 -11.72 13.56
CA LEU A 96 -5.07 -11.80 12.29
C LEU A 96 -3.74 -12.55 12.44
N PHE A 97 -3.39 -13.33 11.43
CA PHE A 97 -2.01 -13.74 11.18
C PHE A 97 -1.52 -13.07 9.89
N VAL A 98 -0.39 -12.36 9.97
CA VAL A 98 0.09 -11.54 8.85
C VAL A 98 1.37 -12.15 8.28
N VAL A 99 1.27 -12.70 7.08
CA VAL A 99 2.41 -12.99 6.22
C VAL A 99 2.72 -11.72 5.45
N GLY A 100 3.59 -10.88 6.00
CA GLY A 100 3.90 -9.56 5.50
C GLY A 100 4.97 -8.87 6.34
N GLU A 101 5.42 -7.72 5.85
CA GLU A 101 6.47 -6.94 6.50
C GLU A 101 5.93 -6.00 7.58
N GLU A 102 6.84 -5.43 8.35
CA GLU A 102 6.54 -4.60 9.53
C GLU A 102 5.58 -3.43 9.28
N PRO A 103 5.65 -2.68 8.16
CA PRO A 103 4.69 -1.60 7.92
C PRO A 103 3.22 -2.04 7.91
N LEU A 104 2.94 -3.21 7.31
CA LEU A 104 1.58 -3.76 7.30
C LEU A 104 1.16 -4.23 8.70
N LYS A 105 2.03 -4.94 9.42
CA LYS A 105 1.75 -5.41 10.79
C LYS A 105 1.47 -4.25 11.74
N ARG A 106 2.32 -3.22 11.69
CA ARG A 106 2.16 -2.02 12.49
C ARG A 106 0.83 -1.32 12.19
N ALA A 107 0.51 -1.08 10.93
CA ALA A 107 -0.74 -0.42 10.54
C ALA A 107 -1.98 -1.18 11.01
N LEU A 108 -1.97 -2.53 10.96
CA LEU A 108 -3.06 -3.35 11.45
C LEU A 108 -3.16 -3.29 12.99
N THR A 109 -2.03 -3.34 13.70
CA THR A 109 -2.01 -3.20 15.17
C THR A 109 -2.49 -1.81 15.62
N GLU A 110 -2.03 -0.74 14.98
CA GLU A 110 -2.48 0.64 15.25
C GLU A 110 -3.97 0.83 14.92
N ALA A 111 -4.47 0.08 13.96
CA ALA A 111 -5.88 0.02 13.66
C ALA A 111 -6.71 -0.77 14.70
N GLY A 112 -6.07 -1.39 15.69
CA GLY A 112 -6.72 -2.11 16.79
C GLY A 112 -6.91 -3.60 16.58
N PHE A 113 -6.33 -4.19 15.53
CA PHE A 113 -6.39 -5.64 15.33
C PHE A 113 -5.42 -6.39 16.26
N GLU A 114 -5.89 -7.50 16.81
CA GLU A 114 -5.03 -8.46 17.49
C GLU A 114 -4.29 -9.31 16.43
N LEU A 115 -2.95 -9.42 16.59
CA LEU A 115 -2.14 -10.33 15.79
C LEU A 115 -1.80 -11.57 16.61
N SER A 116 -1.90 -12.76 16.01
CA SER A 116 -1.60 -14.04 16.69
C SER A 116 -0.78 -14.95 15.77
N GLU A 117 0.08 -15.76 16.37
CA GLU A 117 0.76 -16.90 15.73
C GLU A 117 0.17 -18.25 16.16
N ASP A 118 -0.86 -18.24 17.00
CA ASP A 118 -1.58 -19.43 17.42
C ASP A 118 -2.66 -19.78 16.38
N PRO A 119 -2.50 -20.89 15.63
CA PRO A 119 -3.44 -21.26 14.57
C PRO A 119 -4.89 -21.45 15.02
N GLU A 120 -5.10 -21.82 16.30
CA GLU A 120 -6.44 -22.02 16.85
C GLU A 120 -7.19 -20.70 17.08
N ARG A 121 -6.48 -19.58 17.16
CA ARG A 121 -7.04 -18.26 17.43
C ARG A 121 -7.23 -17.41 16.18
N ILE A 122 -6.55 -17.75 15.09
CA ILE A 122 -6.53 -16.96 13.87
C ILE A 122 -7.87 -17.06 13.14
N ASP A 123 -8.48 -15.92 12.86
CA ASP A 123 -9.69 -15.80 12.05
C ASP A 123 -9.37 -15.47 10.60
N ILE A 124 -8.32 -14.70 10.36
CA ILE A 124 -7.91 -14.28 9.00
C ILE A 124 -6.38 -14.38 8.86
N VAL A 125 -5.95 -15.04 7.80
CA VAL A 125 -4.57 -14.98 7.31
C VAL A 125 -4.47 -13.89 6.25
N VAL A 126 -3.71 -12.84 6.53
CA VAL A 126 -3.43 -11.77 5.58
C VAL A 126 -2.13 -12.10 4.85
N ALA A 127 -2.22 -12.47 3.56
CA ALA A 127 -1.06 -12.78 2.74
C ALA A 127 -0.63 -11.57 1.91
N SER A 128 0.60 -11.14 2.10
CA SER A 128 1.17 -9.97 1.46
C SER A 128 2.60 -10.25 1.01
N TYR A 129 3.26 -9.25 0.42
CA TYR A 129 4.66 -9.35 0.08
C TYR A 129 5.52 -9.37 1.35
N ASP A 130 6.37 -10.40 1.49
CA ASP A 130 7.21 -10.62 2.66
C ASP A 130 8.58 -11.18 2.26
N ARG A 131 9.62 -10.34 2.30
CA ARG A 131 11.01 -10.76 2.01
C ARG A 131 11.59 -11.66 3.08
N THR A 132 10.94 -11.75 4.24
CA THR A 132 11.33 -12.61 5.35
C THR A 132 10.44 -13.84 5.48
N PHE A 133 9.70 -14.18 4.40
CA PHE A 133 8.85 -15.38 4.37
C PHE A 133 9.67 -16.64 4.62
N ASP A 134 9.19 -17.47 5.51
CA ASP A 134 9.82 -18.71 5.93
C ASP A 134 8.80 -19.87 6.07
N TYR A 135 9.34 -21.08 6.30
CA TYR A 135 8.50 -22.26 6.47
C TYR A 135 7.58 -22.19 7.71
N ARG A 136 8.00 -21.52 8.78
CA ARG A 136 7.18 -21.36 9.99
C ARG A 136 5.93 -20.55 9.69
N LYS A 137 6.07 -19.45 8.97
CA LYS A 137 4.92 -18.61 8.55
C LYS A 137 3.95 -19.41 7.67
N LEU A 138 4.49 -20.20 6.72
CA LEU A 138 3.68 -21.08 5.89
C LEU A 138 2.92 -22.10 6.74
N GLN A 139 3.59 -22.73 7.71
CA GLN A 139 2.99 -23.74 8.55
C GLN A 139 1.86 -23.17 9.41
N ILE A 140 2.07 -22.02 10.06
CA ILE A 140 1.03 -21.35 10.86
C ILE A 140 -0.21 -21.04 10.01
N ALA A 141 0.01 -20.44 8.83
CA ALA A 141 -1.08 -20.12 7.91
C ALA A 141 -1.84 -21.36 7.45
N PHE A 142 -1.10 -22.42 7.08
CA PHE A 142 -1.67 -23.68 6.66
C PHE A 142 -2.50 -24.33 7.78
N ASP A 143 -1.98 -24.38 9.00
CA ASP A 143 -2.67 -24.98 10.14
C ASP A 143 -3.95 -24.22 10.47
N ALA A 144 -3.91 -22.89 10.47
CA ALA A 144 -5.08 -22.05 10.72
C ALA A 144 -6.19 -22.27 9.68
N ILE A 145 -5.84 -22.37 8.39
CA ILE A 145 -6.79 -22.50 7.29
C ILE A 145 -7.28 -23.95 7.15
N TRP A 146 -6.35 -24.90 7.16
CA TRP A 146 -6.65 -26.29 6.78
C TRP A 146 -7.04 -27.19 7.98
N PHE A 147 -6.20 -27.22 9.01
CA PHE A 147 -6.46 -28.13 10.15
C PHE A 147 -7.55 -27.59 11.05
N HIS A 148 -7.48 -26.35 11.46
CA HIS A 148 -8.49 -25.75 12.34
C HIS A 148 -9.71 -25.26 11.56
N LYS A 149 -9.63 -25.11 10.23
CA LYS A 149 -10.72 -24.66 9.33
C LYS A 149 -11.40 -23.40 9.82
N ARG A 150 -10.66 -22.56 10.49
CA ARG A 150 -11.15 -21.35 11.14
C ARG A 150 -10.85 -20.13 10.30
N ALA A 151 -9.62 -20.02 9.80
CA ALA A 151 -9.16 -18.85 9.11
C ALA A 151 -9.55 -18.83 7.62
N ILE A 152 -9.82 -17.65 7.13
CA ILE A 152 -9.89 -17.36 5.69
C ILE A 152 -8.61 -16.67 5.24
N LEU A 153 -8.28 -16.81 3.97
CA LEU A 153 -7.15 -16.13 3.33
C LEU A 153 -7.61 -14.84 2.67
N VAL A 154 -6.91 -13.76 2.98
CA VAL A 154 -7.12 -12.42 2.39
C VAL A 154 -5.80 -11.87 1.83
#